data_75287b016e1e12d2997ab8f1a3f7a91f
#
_entry.id   75287b016e1e12d2997ab8f1a3f7a91f
#
_cell.length_a   1.000
_cell.length_b   1.000
_cell.length_c   1.000
_cell.angle_alpha   90.00
_cell.angle_beta   90.00
_cell.angle_gamma   90.00
#
_symmetry.space_group_name_H-M   'P 1'
#
loop_
_entity.id
_entity.type
_entity.pdbx_description
1 polymer ?
#
loop_
_entity_poly.entity_id
_entity_poly.type
_entity_poly.pdbx_seq_one_letter_code
_entity_poly.pdbx_strand_id
1 'polypeptide(L)'
;MLCLRWCNPFLGQAGWLICFWHTFYYLLHHENMIRKIIYGVYAILGMMTMAACSGQSDASEISLEKMHGFPTENTGFLKGVSALYAGVIEGNLLIAGGCNFPDIPVADGGKKAYYRDIYIAPLSNDTAFEWKKIGQLPQAAAYGVTISTEKGLICVGGTTATHSLSDVFLLSLQKDTLKRETLPSLPVTMDNMAGALVGHSLYIVGGNVNGIPSSAMYMLDLSDLSGGWKRETDIPGEPRVQPVCVAQDGKLYVWGGFAPAVEGHQASLSVDGYMYSPETKEWS
;
A
#
# COMPACT_ATOMS: atom_id res chain seq x y z
N MET A 1 -5.72 -13.24 -48.11
CA MET A 1 -6.41 -12.34 -47.18
C MET A 1 -7.75 -12.91 -46.73
N LEU A 2 -7.80 -14.16 -46.26
CA LEU A 2 -9.06 -14.88 -45.97
C LEU A 2 -8.93 -15.91 -44.82
N CYS A 3 -8.00 -15.73 -43.92
CA CYS A 3 -7.80 -16.66 -42.79
C CYS A 3 -7.85 -16.00 -41.39
N LEU A 4 -8.28 -14.73 -41.28
CA LEU A 4 -8.31 -14.00 -39.99
C LEU A 4 -9.70 -13.95 -39.32
N ARG A 5 -10.70 -14.69 -39.79
CA ARG A 5 -12.06 -14.59 -39.24
C ARG A 5 -12.54 -15.78 -38.40
N TRP A 6 -11.70 -16.76 -38.13
CA TRP A 6 -12.12 -17.97 -37.37
C TRP A 6 -11.20 -18.32 -36.17
N CYS A 7 -10.55 -17.37 -35.57
CA CYS A 7 -9.89 -17.63 -34.30
C CYS A 7 -10.82 -17.24 -33.15
N ASN A 8 -11.52 -18.20 -32.59
CA ASN A 8 -12.29 -18.07 -31.38
C ASN A 8 -11.33 -17.79 -30.20
N PRO A 9 -11.46 -16.69 -29.45
CA PRO A 9 -10.57 -16.33 -28.36
C PRO A 9 -10.60 -17.30 -27.15
N PHE A 10 -11.48 -18.31 -27.18
CA PHE A 10 -11.61 -19.32 -26.12
C PHE A 10 -10.83 -20.61 -26.34
N LEU A 11 -10.14 -20.78 -27.46
CA LEU A 11 -9.26 -21.93 -27.68
C LEU A 11 -7.83 -21.52 -27.31
N GLY A 12 -7.35 -22.01 -26.16
CA GLY A 12 -5.98 -21.80 -25.69
C GLY A 12 -4.90 -22.28 -26.68
N GLN A 13 -3.64 -22.22 -26.29
CA GLN A 13 -2.45 -22.47 -27.15
C GLN A 13 -2.54 -23.70 -28.08
N ALA A 14 -3.31 -24.74 -27.71
CA ALA A 14 -3.54 -25.92 -28.55
C ALA A 14 -4.33 -25.62 -29.84
N GLY A 15 -5.22 -24.66 -29.85
CA GLY A 15 -6.01 -24.28 -31.03
C GLY A 15 -5.18 -23.63 -32.13
N TRP A 16 -4.16 -22.86 -31.77
CA TRP A 16 -3.23 -22.23 -32.71
C TRP A 16 -2.29 -23.23 -33.38
N LEU A 17 -1.86 -24.25 -32.66
CA LEU A 17 -1.01 -25.33 -33.18
C LEU A 17 -1.73 -26.15 -34.25
N ILE A 18 -3.02 -26.46 -34.06
CA ILE A 18 -3.81 -27.23 -35.02
C ILE A 18 -4.05 -26.44 -36.31
N CYS A 19 -4.39 -25.15 -36.23
CA CYS A 19 -4.54 -24.29 -37.41
C CYS A 19 -3.22 -24.15 -38.17
N PHE A 20 -2.09 -24.01 -37.46
CA PHE A 20 -0.76 -23.85 -38.07
C PHE A 20 -0.34 -25.13 -38.81
N TRP A 21 -0.55 -26.32 -38.23
CA TRP A 21 -0.25 -27.62 -38.85
C TRP A 21 -1.10 -27.90 -40.09
N HIS A 22 -2.36 -27.51 -40.08
CA HIS A 22 -3.27 -27.73 -41.24
C HIS A 22 -2.89 -26.82 -42.42
N THR A 23 -2.56 -25.57 -42.17
CA THR A 23 -2.10 -24.61 -43.19
C THR A 23 -0.74 -25.02 -43.74
N PHE A 24 0.17 -25.50 -42.86
CA PHE A 24 1.49 -25.95 -43.25
C PHE A 24 1.44 -27.25 -44.10
N TYR A 25 0.54 -28.20 -43.76
CA TYR A 25 0.34 -29.43 -44.53
C TYR A 25 -0.22 -29.14 -45.94
N TYR A 26 -1.14 -28.17 -46.08
CA TYR A 26 -1.71 -27.78 -47.36
C TYR A 26 -0.70 -27.12 -48.29
N LEU A 27 0.16 -26.25 -47.75
CA LEU A 27 1.22 -25.55 -48.48
C LEU A 27 2.36 -26.51 -48.94
N LEU A 28 2.67 -27.56 -48.19
CA LEU A 28 3.69 -28.52 -48.54
C LEU A 28 3.27 -29.41 -49.72
N HIS A 29 1.98 -29.59 -49.99
CA HIS A 29 1.53 -30.54 -51.01
C HIS A 29 1.23 -29.90 -52.38
N HIS A 30 1.10 -28.58 -52.45
CA HIS A 30 0.65 -27.89 -53.65
C HIS A 30 1.60 -26.89 -54.32
N GLU A 31 2.83 -26.69 -53.81
CA GLU A 31 3.72 -25.65 -54.33
C GLU A 31 5.16 -26.13 -54.69
N ASN A 32 5.85 -25.35 -55.60
CA ASN A 32 7.20 -25.63 -56.08
C ASN A 32 8.26 -25.58 -54.96
N MET A 33 9.35 -26.35 -55.15
CA MET A 33 10.39 -26.61 -54.12
C MET A 33 10.97 -25.31 -53.49
N ILE A 34 11.16 -24.25 -54.28
CA ILE A 34 11.71 -22.98 -53.75
C ILE A 34 10.75 -22.28 -52.77
N ARG A 35 9.44 -22.28 -53.05
CA ARG A 35 8.45 -21.77 -52.11
C ARG A 35 8.36 -22.57 -50.84
N LYS A 36 8.54 -23.88 -50.91
CA LYS A 36 8.59 -24.77 -49.73
C LYS A 36 9.75 -24.41 -48.79
N ILE A 37 10.91 -24.08 -49.35
CA ILE A 37 12.08 -23.64 -48.57
C ILE A 37 11.81 -22.29 -47.91
N ILE A 38 11.23 -21.34 -48.64
CA ILE A 38 10.89 -20.01 -48.11
C ILE A 38 9.87 -20.11 -46.99
N TYR A 39 8.79 -20.89 -47.15
CA TYR A 39 7.80 -21.10 -46.09
C TYR A 39 8.36 -21.84 -44.89
N GLY A 40 9.29 -22.81 -45.11
CA GLY A 40 10.02 -23.47 -44.03
C GLY A 40 10.87 -22.50 -43.20
N VAL A 41 11.55 -21.56 -43.83
CA VAL A 41 12.35 -20.54 -43.16
C VAL A 41 11.45 -19.56 -42.36
N TYR A 42 10.32 -19.14 -42.94
CA TYR A 42 9.36 -18.28 -42.21
C TYR A 42 8.70 -19.02 -41.05
N ALA A 43 8.41 -20.32 -41.16
CA ALA A 43 7.89 -21.14 -40.07
C ALA A 43 8.92 -21.29 -38.93
N ILE A 44 10.19 -21.49 -39.24
CA ILE A 44 11.27 -21.60 -38.25
C ILE A 44 11.50 -20.22 -37.59
N LEU A 45 11.51 -19.11 -38.36
CA LEU A 45 11.60 -17.75 -37.81
C LEU A 45 10.40 -17.43 -36.91
N GLY A 46 9.18 -17.82 -37.31
CA GLY A 46 7.96 -17.64 -36.51
C GLY A 46 7.98 -18.45 -35.22
N MET A 47 8.53 -19.68 -35.23
CA MET A 47 8.72 -20.46 -34.01
C MET A 47 9.81 -19.90 -33.09
N MET A 48 10.90 -19.35 -33.65
CA MET A 48 11.94 -18.68 -32.86
C MET A 48 11.45 -17.37 -32.20
N THR A 49 10.59 -16.62 -32.87
CA THR A 49 9.97 -15.42 -32.27
C THR A 49 8.95 -15.76 -31.20
N MET A 50 8.21 -16.86 -31.32
CA MET A 50 7.30 -17.31 -30.25
C MET A 50 8.04 -17.87 -29.04
N ALA A 51 9.21 -18.52 -29.24
CA ALA A 51 10.04 -18.97 -28.12
C ALA A 51 10.70 -17.80 -27.37
N ALA A 52 10.93 -16.66 -28.02
CA ALA A 52 11.48 -15.47 -27.38
C ALA A 52 10.44 -14.67 -26.57
N CYS A 53 9.15 -14.91 -26.76
CA CYS A 53 8.07 -14.25 -26.01
C CYS A 53 7.55 -15.06 -24.79
N SER A 54 8.09 -16.25 -24.53
CA SER A 54 7.89 -16.94 -23.27
C SER A 54 8.90 -16.44 -22.22
N GLY A 55 8.90 -15.14 -21.99
CA GLY A 55 9.37 -14.57 -20.74
C GLY A 55 8.45 -15.12 -19.66
N GLN A 56 8.83 -16.22 -19.06
CA GLN A 56 8.31 -16.68 -17.80
C GLN A 56 8.63 -15.56 -16.83
N SER A 57 7.64 -14.71 -16.55
CA SER A 57 7.69 -13.91 -15.32
C SER A 57 7.71 -14.97 -14.22
N ASP A 58 8.84 -15.14 -13.56
CA ASP A 58 8.88 -15.74 -12.24
C ASP A 58 8.01 -14.83 -11.36
N ALA A 59 6.69 -15.03 -11.44
CA ALA A 59 5.79 -14.58 -10.41
C ALA A 59 6.24 -15.36 -9.18
N SER A 60 7.05 -14.73 -8.34
CA SER A 60 7.41 -15.28 -7.03
C SER A 60 6.09 -15.63 -6.36
N GLU A 61 5.89 -16.91 -6.09
CA GLU A 61 4.71 -17.39 -5.39
C GLU A 61 4.70 -16.72 -4.01
N ILE A 62 3.71 -15.86 -3.76
CA ILE A 62 3.56 -15.22 -2.46
C ILE A 62 2.96 -16.27 -1.53
N SER A 63 3.77 -16.80 -0.62
CA SER A 63 3.29 -17.64 0.47
C SER A 63 2.83 -16.77 1.63
N LEU A 64 1.67 -17.08 2.17
CA LEU A 64 1.13 -16.42 3.36
C LEU A 64 1.17 -17.41 4.53
N GLU A 65 1.91 -17.04 5.58
CA GLU A 65 1.99 -17.83 6.81
C GLU A 65 1.35 -17.07 7.95
N LYS A 66 0.63 -17.81 8.81
CA LYS A 66 0.06 -17.23 10.03
C LYS A 66 1.16 -17.06 11.06
N MET A 67 1.47 -15.82 11.41
CA MET A 67 2.36 -15.52 12.53
C MET A 67 1.66 -15.79 13.86
N HIS A 68 2.40 -16.37 14.80
CA HIS A 68 1.96 -16.64 16.16
C HIS A 68 2.59 -15.66 17.15
N GLY A 69 1.98 -15.53 18.32
CA GLY A 69 2.40 -14.56 19.32
C GLY A 69 1.89 -13.15 19.02
N PHE A 70 1.14 -12.63 19.98
CA PHE A 70 0.69 -11.24 20.02
C PHE A 70 0.86 -10.75 21.46
N PRO A 71 1.10 -9.45 21.70
CA PRO A 71 1.28 -8.96 23.07
C PRO A 71 0.13 -9.37 24.00
N THR A 72 0.45 -10.01 25.12
CA THR A 72 -0.53 -10.62 26.04
C THR A 72 -0.73 -9.85 27.35
N GLU A 73 0.10 -8.85 27.63
CA GLU A 73 0.08 -8.09 28.88
C GLU A 73 -1.20 -7.29 29.10
N ASN A 74 -1.87 -6.89 28.01
CA ASN A 74 -3.15 -6.18 28.04
C ASN A 74 -4.24 -7.06 27.45
N THR A 75 -5.22 -7.48 28.26
CA THR A 75 -6.29 -8.39 27.85
C THR A 75 -7.18 -7.87 26.74
N GLY A 76 -7.41 -6.55 26.69
CA GLY A 76 -8.16 -5.90 25.60
C GLY A 76 -7.34 -5.88 24.30
N PHE A 77 -6.06 -5.54 24.38
CA PHE A 77 -5.13 -5.52 23.26
C PHE A 77 -4.93 -6.92 22.66
N LEU A 78 -4.84 -7.95 23.50
CA LEU A 78 -4.69 -9.36 23.09
C LEU A 78 -5.79 -9.83 22.11
N LYS A 79 -6.99 -9.25 22.17
CA LYS A 79 -8.09 -9.58 21.24
C LYS A 79 -7.84 -9.09 19.80
N GLY A 80 -6.71 -8.46 19.54
CA GLY A 80 -6.33 -7.85 18.30
C GLY A 80 -6.73 -6.37 18.24
N VAL A 81 -5.91 -5.58 17.57
CA VAL A 81 -6.13 -4.14 17.36
C VAL A 81 -6.04 -3.80 15.88
N SER A 82 -6.73 -2.75 15.51
CA SER A 82 -6.68 -2.15 14.18
C SER A 82 -6.10 -0.74 14.25
N ALA A 83 -5.71 -0.21 13.10
CA ALA A 83 -5.27 1.18 12.93
C ALA A 83 -4.12 1.59 13.87
N LEU A 84 -3.25 0.67 14.23
CA LEU A 84 -2.05 0.93 15.01
C LEU A 84 -0.96 1.59 14.16
N TYR A 85 -0.01 2.24 14.81
CA TYR A 85 1.25 2.62 14.18
C TYR A 85 2.13 1.37 14.12
N ALA A 86 2.60 1.00 12.92
CA ALA A 86 3.43 -0.17 12.72
C ALA A 86 4.53 0.08 11.70
N GLY A 87 5.68 -0.51 11.92
CA GLY A 87 6.79 -0.45 10.97
C GLY A 87 8.00 -1.24 11.44
N VAL A 88 9.01 -1.30 10.58
CA VAL A 88 10.26 -1.99 10.87
C VAL A 88 11.32 -0.99 11.28
N ILE A 89 12.04 -1.28 12.38
CA ILE A 89 13.13 -0.48 12.90
C ILE A 89 14.28 -1.40 13.31
N GLU A 90 15.46 -1.23 12.72
CA GLU A 90 16.68 -2.01 13.04
C GLU A 90 16.41 -3.53 13.07
N GLY A 91 15.68 -4.06 12.06
CA GLY A 91 15.35 -5.48 11.94
C GLY A 91 14.28 -5.99 12.92
N ASN A 92 13.59 -5.09 13.61
CA ASN A 92 12.49 -5.42 14.51
C ASN A 92 11.17 -4.86 14.00
N LEU A 93 10.08 -5.59 14.21
CA LEU A 93 8.73 -5.09 14.03
C LEU A 93 8.32 -4.32 15.29
N LEU A 94 7.97 -3.04 15.12
CA LEU A 94 7.41 -2.20 16.17
C LEU A 94 5.94 -1.98 15.91
N ILE A 95 5.11 -2.12 16.95
CA ILE A 95 3.69 -1.76 16.93
C ILE A 95 3.37 -0.84 18.10
N ALA A 96 2.50 0.14 17.89
CA ALA A 96 2.16 1.11 18.92
C ALA A 96 0.70 1.57 18.82
N GLY A 97 0.03 1.70 19.94
CA GLY A 97 -1.35 2.20 19.97
C GLY A 97 -2.34 1.25 19.31
N GLY A 98 -3.28 1.83 18.54
CA GLY A 98 -4.37 1.10 17.92
C GLY A 98 -5.65 1.12 18.73
N CYS A 99 -6.69 0.51 18.18
CA CYS A 99 -8.01 0.44 18.81
C CYS A 99 -8.73 -0.87 18.47
N ASN A 100 -9.71 -1.23 19.27
CA ASN A 100 -10.64 -2.33 19.00
C ASN A 100 -11.95 -2.15 19.79
N PHE A 101 -12.80 -3.15 19.72
CA PHE A 101 -14.00 -3.31 20.55
C PHE A 101 -13.80 -4.54 21.45
N PRO A 102 -13.16 -4.41 22.65
CA PRO A 102 -12.68 -5.55 23.40
C PRO A 102 -13.79 -6.37 24.07
N ASP A 103 -14.92 -5.76 24.38
CA ASP A 103 -15.99 -6.41 25.16
C ASP A 103 -17.16 -6.86 24.28
N ILE A 104 -17.74 -5.92 23.54
CA ILE A 104 -18.93 -6.10 22.69
C ILE A 104 -18.62 -5.60 21.29
N PRO A 105 -19.01 -6.31 20.20
CA PRO A 105 -18.87 -5.83 18.83
C PRO A 105 -19.57 -4.49 18.60
N VAL A 106 -19.06 -3.69 17.67
CA VAL A 106 -19.67 -2.39 17.32
C VAL A 106 -21.13 -2.51 16.88
N ALA A 107 -21.47 -3.60 16.16
CA ALA A 107 -22.83 -3.87 15.70
C ALA A 107 -23.84 -4.04 16.87
N ASP A 108 -23.34 -4.47 18.02
CA ASP A 108 -24.13 -4.70 19.25
C ASP A 108 -23.98 -3.56 20.25
N GLY A 109 -23.47 -2.38 19.80
CA GLY A 109 -23.34 -1.18 20.63
C GLY A 109 -22.07 -1.15 21.50
N GLY A 110 -21.07 -1.94 21.18
CA GLY A 110 -19.78 -1.96 21.89
C GLY A 110 -19.05 -0.63 21.84
N LYS A 111 -18.29 -0.35 22.90
CA LYS A 111 -17.45 0.85 22.99
C LYS A 111 -16.04 0.56 22.47
N LYS A 112 -15.51 1.47 21.67
CA LYS A 112 -14.16 1.40 21.14
C LYS A 112 -13.15 1.75 22.24
N ALA A 113 -12.16 0.88 22.44
CA ALA A 113 -11.01 1.14 23.29
C ALA A 113 -9.81 1.57 22.45
N TYR A 114 -9.03 2.52 22.96
CA TYR A 114 -7.78 2.98 22.37
C TYR A 114 -6.63 2.61 23.28
N TYR A 115 -5.49 2.26 22.67
CA TYR A 115 -4.30 1.81 23.38
C TYR A 115 -3.13 2.78 23.18
N ARG A 116 -2.14 2.71 24.09
CA ARG A 116 -0.93 3.55 24.03
C ARG A 116 0.38 2.77 24.15
N ASP A 117 0.32 1.47 24.43
CA ASP A 117 1.50 0.66 24.62
C ASP A 117 2.28 0.51 23.31
N ILE A 118 3.61 0.44 23.43
CA ILE A 118 4.55 0.22 22.33
C ILE A 118 5.24 -1.11 22.59
N TYR A 119 5.13 -2.00 21.62
CA TYR A 119 5.76 -3.31 21.63
C TYR A 119 6.73 -3.45 20.47
N ILE A 120 7.76 -4.26 20.68
CA ILE A 120 8.75 -4.61 19.67
C ILE A 120 8.97 -6.12 19.67
N ALA A 121 9.20 -6.69 18.49
CA ALA A 121 9.59 -8.08 18.32
C ALA A 121 10.63 -8.21 17.22
N PRO A 122 11.70 -9.01 17.36
CA PRO A 122 12.64 -9.28 16.30
C PRO A 122 11.93 -9.87 15.07
N LEU A 123 12.28 -9.40 13.87
CA LEU A 123 11.92 -10.07 12.62
C LEU A 123 12.92 -11.22 12.44
N SER A 124 12.52 -12.41 12.86
CA SER A 124 13.25 -13.66 12.62
C SER A 124 12.52 -14.49 11.57
N ASN A 125 13.20 -15.51 11.05
CA ASN A 125 12.57 -16.51 10.17
C ASN A 125 11.64 -17.48 10.94
N ASP A 126 11.46 -17.26 12.24
CA ASP A 126 10.57 -18.05 13.09
C ASP A 126 9.12 -17.61 12.89
N THR A 127 8.20 -18.55 13.02
CA THR A 127 6.76 -18.31 12.88
C THR A 127 6.11 -17.70 14.13
N ALA A 128 6.90 -17.38 15.16
CA ALA A 128 6.42 -16.80 16.42
C ALA A 128 7.17 -15.52 16.78
N PHE A 129 6.43 -14.49 17.16
CA PHE A 129 6.98 -13.25 17.67
C PHE A 129 7.11 -13.27 19.21
N GLU A 130 8.27 -12.90 19.69
CA GLU A 130 8.51 -12.62 21.11
C GLU A 130 8.39 -11.12 21.36
N TRP A 131 7.21 -10.69 21.75
CA TRP A 131 6.90 -9.29 21.98
C TRP A 131 7.43 -8.79 23.34
N LYS A 132 8.10 -7.64 23.29
CA LYS A 132 8.54 -6.91 24.46
C LYS A 132 7.91 -5.53 24.48
N LYS A 133 7.30 -5.14 25.58
CA LYS A 133 6.85 -3.77 25.80
C LYS A 133 8.07 -2.89 26.08
N ILE A 134 8.21 -1.81 25.28
CA ILE A 134 9.38 -0.92 25.35
C ILE A 134 9.02 0.53 25.68
N GLY A 135 7.72 0.85 25.74
CA GLY A 135 7.28 2.21 26.03
C GLY A 135 5.80 2.42 25.85
N GLN A 136 5.43 3.68 25.78
CA GLN A 136 4.07 4.12 25.54
C GLN A 136 4.05 5.38 24.67
N LEU A 137 3.01 5.52 23.83
CA LEU A 137 2.66 6.78 23.18
C LEU A 137 2.28 7.85 24.23
N PRO A 138 2.39 9.15 23.90
CA PRO A 138 1.95 10.23 24.80
C PRO A 138 0.53 10.07 25.27
N GLN A 139 -0.34 9.60 24.36
CA GLN A 139 -1.75 9.33 24.61
C GLN A 139 -2.18 8.10 23.80
N ALA A 140 -3.30 7.48 24.21
CA ALA A 140 -3.87 6.36 23.47
C ALA A 140 -4.39 6.84 22.12
N ALA A 141 -3.87 6.29 21.03
CA ALA A 141 -4.13 6.78 19.68
C ALA A 141 -4.19 5.67 18.64
N ALA A 142 -4.92 5.93 17.56
CA ALA A 142 -5.08 5.06 16.40
C ALA A 142 -5.29 5.90 15.12
N TYR A 143 -5.34 5.27 13.96
CA TYR A 143 -5.65 5.90 12.67
C TYR A 143 -4.67 6.98 12.21
N GLY A 144 -3.44 6.95 12.71
CA GLY A 144 -2.34 7.75 12.19
C GLY A 144 -1.57 7.04 11.08
N VAL A 145 -0.61 7.75 10.50
CA VAL A 145 0.32 7.20 9.50
C VAL A 145 1.66 6.89 10.15
N THR A 146 2.28 5.79 9.71
CA THR A 146 3.65 5.44 10.06
C THR A 146 4.50 5.34 8.81
N ILE A 147 5.65 5.99 8.82
CA ILE A 147 6.63 5.96 7.73
C ILE A 147 7.96 5.45 8.28
N SER A 148 8.44 4.34 7.73
CA SER A 148 9.76 3.80 8.03
C SER A 148 10.83 4.63 7.33
N THR A 149 11.87 5.03 8.07
CA THR A 149 13.04 5.74 7.57
C THR A 149 14.30 5.08 8.11
N GLU A 150 15.47 5.44 7.58
CA GLU A 150 16.76 4.99 8.12
C GLU A 150 16.99 5.42 9.58
N LYS A 151 16.36 6.51 10.02
CA LYS A 151 16.47 7.02 11.40
C LYS A 151 15.48 6.39 12.38
N GLY A 152 14.46 5.68 11.88
CA GLY A 152 13.38 5.08 12.66
C GLY A 152 12.01 5.26 12.03
N LEU A 153 10.97 5.27 12.85
CA LEU A 153 9.57 5.36 12.42
C LEU A 153 9.01 6.75 12.69
N ILE A 154 8.60 7.45 11.65
CA ILE A 154 7.87 8.70 11.79
C ILE A 154 6.39 8.36 11.95
N CYS A 155 5.80 8.79 13.05
CA CYS A 155 4.36 8.67 13.34
C CYS A 155 3.71 10.04 13.15
N VAL A 156 2.60 10.09 12.42
CA VAL A 156 1.93 11.34 12.02
C VAL A 156 0.46 11.27 12.37
N GLY A 157 -0.06 12.28 13.08
CA GLY A 157 -1.47 12.47 13.36
C GLY A 157 -2.12 11.27 14.05
N GLY A 158 -3.35 10.96 13.66
CA GLY A 158 -4.19 9.94 14.25
C GLY A 158 -5.32 10.53 15.08
N THR A 159 -6.02 9.69 15.85
CA THR A 159 -7.09 10.13 16.73
C THR A 159 -7.05 9.41 18.08
N THR A 160 -7.50 10.09 19.10
CA THR A 160 -7.81 9.51 20.42
C THR A 160 -9.29 9.13 20.49
N ALA A 161 -9.76 8.78 21.66
CA ALA A 161 -11.20 8.55 21.88
C ALA A 161 -12.05 9.83 21.73
N THR A 162 -11.45 11.02 21.75
CA THR A 162 -12.16 12.31 21.84
C THR A 162 -11.80 13.32 20.77
N HIS A 163 -10.62 13.23 20.16
CA HIS A 163 -10.15 14.23 19.19
C HIS A 163 -9.04 13.68 18.28
N SER A 164 -8.96 14.25 17.08
CA SER A 164 -7.88 14.01 16.13
C SER A 164 -6.62 14.77 16.51
N LEU A 165 -5.46 14.29 16.07
CA LEU A 165 -4.13 14.75 16.46
C LEU A 165 -3.43 15.48 15.32
N SER A 166 -2.56 16.44 15.69
CA SER A 166 -1.58 17.06 14.79
C SER A 166 -0.14 16.67 15.13
N ASP A 167 0.04 15.82 16.14
CA ASP A 167 1.37 15.40 16.60
C ASP A 167 2.15 14.66 15.51
N VAL A 168 3.42 14.97 15.40
CA VAL A 168 4.38 14.26 14.55
C VAL A 168 5.64 13.98 15.35
N PHE A 169 6.07 12.74 15.35
CA PHE A 169 7.26 12.37 16.10
C PHE A 169 7.99 11.19 15.45
N LEU A 170 9.30 11.15 15.66
CA LEU A 170 10.16 10.04 15.28
C LEU A 170 10.36 9.12 16.49
N LEU A 171 10.14 7.82 16.28
CA LEU A 171 10.54 6.76 17.19
C LEU A 171 11.82 6.12 16.68
N SER A 172 12.85 6.07 17.51
CA SER A 172 14.15 5.45 17.19
C SER A 172 14.61 4.56 18.36
N LEU A 173 15.54 3.65 18.07
CA LEU A 173 16.20 2.86 19.09
C LEU A 173 17.60 3.41 19.34
N GLN A 174 17.99 3.52 20.58
CA GLN A 174 19.37 3.82 20.99
C GLN A 174 19.80 2.80 22.04
N LYS A 175 20.64 1.85 21.65
CA LYS A 175 21.05 0.74 22.54
C LYS A 175 19.82 0.04 23.16
N ASP A 176 18.90 -0.40 22.34
CA ASP A 176 17.63 -1.06 22.72
C ASP A 176 16.67 -0.21 23.58
N THR A 177 16.95 1.08 23.72
CA THR A 177 16.08 2.02 24.43
C THR A 177 15.30 2.85 23.42
N LEU A 178 13.97 2.85 23.55
CA LEU A 178 13.09 3.68 22.74
C LEU A 178 13.35 5.16 23.01
N LYS A 179 13.57 5.91 21.95
CA LYS A 179 13.64 7.38 21.95
C LYS A 179 12.51 7.94 21.12
N ARG A 180 11.99 9.07 21.56
CA ARG A 180 10.99 9.84 20.83
C ARG A 180 11.50 11.27 20.65
N GLU A 181 11.52 11.70 19.41
CA GLU A 181 11.86 13.08 19.02
C GLU A 181 10.62 13.73 18.41
N THR A 182 10.27 14.94 18.85
CA THR A 182 9.17 15.71 18.28
C THR A 182 9.60 16.34 16.97
N LEU A 183 8.81 16.16 15.93
CA LEU A 183 8.96 16.80 14.62
C LEU A 183 7.93 17.94 14.48
N PRO A 184 8.05 18.79 13.44
CA PRO A 184 7.04 19.82 13.18
C PRO A 184 5.63 19.25 13.10
N SER A 185 4.73 19.72 13.94
CA SER A 185 3.33 19.29 13.95
C SER A 185 2.62 19.67 12.66
N LEU A 186 1.64 18.85 12.26
CA LEU A 186 0.74 19.19 11.17
C LEU A 186 0.04 20.54 11.47
N PRO A 187 -0.23 21.37 10.44
CA PRO A 187 -0.93 22.65 10.62
C PRO A 187 -2.41 22.48 11.00
N VAL A 188 -2.92 21.26 10.87
CA VAL A 188 -4.30 20.86 11.15
C VAL A 188 -4.30 19.50 11.84
N THR A 189 -5.37 19.11 12.51
CA THR A 189 -5.51 17.75 13.01
C THR A 189 -5.90 16.82 11.88
N MET A 190 -5.29 15.63 11.81
CA MET A 190 -5.56 14.64 10.77
C MET A 190 -5.62 13.23 11.33
N ASP A 191 -6.57 12.45 10.84
CA ASP A 191 -6.70 11.00 11.07
C ASP A 191 -7.22 10.29 9.83
N ASN A 192 -7.12 8.94 9.79
CA ASN A 192 -7.57 8.12 8.67
C ASN A 192 -6.98 8.53 7.30
N MET A 193 -5.84 9.20 7.30
CA MET A 193 -5.09 9.55 6.11
C MET A 193 -4.14 8.43 5.71
N ALA A 194 -3.51 8.56 4.55
CA ALA A 194 -2.37 7.76 4.12
C ALA A 194 -1.14 8.64 3.90
N GLY A 195 0.02 8.02 3.71
CA GLY A 195 1.24 8.77 3.43
C GLY A 195 2.34 7.91 2.86
N ALA A 196 3.29 8.56 2.21
CA ALA A 196 4.49 7.93 1.68
C ALA A 196 5.65 8.91 1.61
N LEU A 197 6.88 8.37 1.51
CA LEU A 197 8.11 9.13 1.41
C LEU A 197 8.64 9.07 -0.04
N VAL A 198 8.84 10.24 -0.66
CA VAL A 198 9.53 10.37 -1.94
C VAL A 198 10.83 11.12 -1.72
N GLY A 199 11.96 10.46 -1.83
CA GLY A 199 13.26 11.04 -1.45
C GLY A 199 13.25 11.49 0.03
N HIS A 200 13.37 12.79 0.27
CA HIS A 200 13.29 13.39 1.60
C HIS A 200 11.93 14.03 1.90
N SER A 201 11.01 14.00 0.95
CA SER A 201 9.68 14.62 1.10
C SER A 201 8.66 13.63 1.62
N LEU A 202 8.17 13.85 2.82
CA LEU A 202 7.10 13.09 3.46
C LEU A 202 5.75 13.69 3.05
N TYR A 203 4.93 12.91 2.37
CA TYR A 203 3.58 13.31 1.94
C TYR A 203 2.52 12.61 2.77
N ILE A 204 1.49 13.39 3.17
CA ILE A 204 0.30 12.90 3.86
C ILE A 204 -0.91 13.31 3.03
N VAL A 205 -1.80 12.37 2.74
CA VAL A 205 -2.90 12.58 1.79
C VAL A 205 -4.24 12.07 2.31
N GLY A 206 -5.31 12.79 2.02
CA GLY A 206 -6.68 12.41 2.36
C GLY A 206 -6.93 12.36 3.87
N GLY A 207 -7.85 11.48 4.28
CA GLY A 207 -8.27 11.35 5.67
C GLY A 207 -9.24 12.42 6.11
N ASN A 208 -9.45 12.52 7.42
CA ASN A 208 -10.16 13.62 8.02
C ASN A 208 -9.20 14.77 8.32
N VAL A 209 -9.57 15.98 7.97
CA VAL A 209 -8.92 17.22 8.37
C VAL A 209 -9.87 17.95 9.32
N ASN A 210 -9.44 18.16 10.56
CA ASN A 210 -10.30 18.76 11.61
C ASN A 210 -11.64 18.02 11.74
N GLY A 211 -11.63 16.69 11.61
CA GLY A 211 -12.83 15.84 11.73
C GLY A 211 -13.70 15.75 10.47
N ILE A 212 -13.31 16.34 9.35
CA ILE A 212 -14.09 16.36 8.10
C ILE A 212 -13.29 15.63 7.01
N PRO A 213 -13.92 14.70 6.25
CA PRO A 213 -13.27 14.04 5.11
C PRO A 213 -12.69 15.05 4.12
N SER A 214 -11.49 14.79 3.63
CA SER A 214 -10.72 15.76 2.85
C SER A 214 -9.94 15.11 1.71
N SER A 215 -9.68 15.87 0.65
CA SER A 215 -8.73 15.56 -0.42
C SER A 215 -7.34 16.18 -0.16
N ALA A 216 -7.12 16.76 1.01
CA ALA A 216 -5.93 17.52 1.35
C ALA A 216 -4.65 16.70 1.20
N MET A 217 -3.61 17.35 0.70
CA MET A 217 -2.24 16.83 0.71
C MET A 217 -1.30 17.82 1.40
N TYR A 218 -0.47 17.31 2.29
CA TYR A 218 0.58 18.06 2.97
C TYR A 218 1.93 17.38 2.74
N MET A 219 2.98 18.20 2.67
CA MET A 219 4.37 17.75 2.52
C MET A 219 5.28 18.37 3.58
N LEU A 220 6.14 17.53 4.17
CA LEU A 220 7.23 17.94 5.05
C LEU A 220 8.55 17.50 4.41
N ASP A 221 9.48 18.45 4.27
CA ASP A 221 10.86 18.15 3.85
C ASP A 221 11.67 17.70 5.07
N LEU A 222 12.04 16.42 5.11
CA LEU A 222 12.84 15.86 6.20
C LEU A 222 14.31 16.27 6.17
N SER A 223 14.77 16.91 5.10
CA SER A 223 16.12 17.50 5.00
C SER A 223 16.18 18.91 5.59
N ASP A 224 15.04 19.61 5.63
CA ASP A 224 14.90 20.95 6.22
C ASP A 224 13.58 21.08 6.99
N LEU A 225 13.59 20.70 8.23
CA LEU A 225 12.41 20.77 9.11
C LEU A 225 11.99 22.20 9.46
N SER A 226 12.87 23.19 9.26
CA SER A 226 12.58 24.59 9.61
C SER A 226 11.46 25.20 8.73
N GLY A 227 11.31 24.68 7.51
CA GLY A 227 10.26 25.08 6.60
C GLY A 227 8.85 24.61 6.99
N GLY A 228 8.74 23.65 7.91
CA GLY A 228 7.46 23.08 8.34
C GLY A 228 6.68 22.40 7.23
N TRP A 229 5.43 22.07 7.52
CA TRP A 229 4.51 21.45 6.55
C TRP A 229 4.03 22.46 5.51
N LYS A 230 4.01 22.04 4.26
CA LYS A 230 3.45 22.79 3.13
C LYS A 230 2.20 22.13 2.61
N ARG A 231 1.19 22.93 2.27
CA ARG A 231 0.02 22.46 1.54
C ARG A 231 0.41 22.24 0.08
N GLU A 232 0.09 21.07 -0.47
CA GLU A 232 0.27 20.74 -1.88
C GLU A 232 -1.10 20.65 -2.58
N THR A 233 -1.10 20.36 -3.89
CA THR A 233 -2.33 20.20 -4.70
C THR A 233 -3.16 19.04 -4.18
N ASP A 234 -4.44 19.27 -3.94
CA ASP A 234 -5.39 18.26 -3.44
C ASP A 234 -5.50 17.06 -4.38
N ILE A 235 -5.80 15.89 -3.81
CA ILE A 235 -6.14 14.70 -4.60
C ILE A 235 -7.37 15.03 -5.45
N PRO A 236 -7.38 14.73 -6.75
CA PRO A 236 -8.58 14.85 -7.57
C PRO A 236 -9.72 13.95 -7.07
N GLY A 237 -10.95 14.30 -7.42
CA GLY A 237 -12.14 13.54 -7.07
C GLY A 237 -12.67 13.82 -5.66
N GLU A 238 -13.44 12.87 -5.14
CA GLU A 238 -14.14 13.04 -3.87
C GLU A 238 -13.19 12.98 -2.67
N PRO A 239 -13.46 13.77 -1.60
CA PRO A 239 -12.79 13.62 -0.31
C PRO A 239 -12.88 12.19 0.20
N ARG A 240 -11.77 11.65 0.70
CA ARG A 240 -11.70 10.22 1.06
C ARG A 240 -10.90 9.96 2.33
N VAL A 241 -11.37 8.99 3.10
CA VAL A 241 -10.67 8.45 4.25
C VAL A 241 -10.12 7.06 3.93
N GLN A 242 -9.04 6.68 4.60
CA GLN A 242 -8.36 5.39 4.44
C GLN A 242 -7.97 5.06 2.99
N PRO A 243 -7.44 6.02 2.20
CA PRO A 243 -6.86 5.68 0.91
C PRO A 243 -5.61 4.83 1.10
N VAL A 244 -5.16 4.21 0.02
CA VAL A 244 -3.81 3.64 -0.05
C VAL A 244 -2.90 4.67 -0.71
N CYS A 245 -1.70 4.86 -0.15
CA CYS A 245 -0.68 5.73 -0.72
C CYS A 245 0.67 5.01 -0.71
N VAL A 246 1.33 4.96 -1.85
CA VAL A 246 2.68 4.41 -1.98
C VAL A 246 3.55 5.33 -2.83
N ALA A 247 4.86 5.24 -2.64
CA ALA A 247 5.85 5.92 -3.45
C ALA A 247 6.57 4.89 -4.34
N GLN A 248 6.68 5.19 -5.62
CA GLN A 248 7.45 4.41 -6.58
C GLN A 248 8.01 5.33 -7.66
N ASP A 249 9.27 5.12 -8.06
CA ASP A 249 9.95 5.85 -9.14
C ASP A 249 9.84 7.38 -9.02
N GLY A 250 9.98 7.90 -7.79
CA GLY A 250 9.92 9.33 -7.50
C GLY A 250 8.52 9.95 -7.56
N LYS A 251 7.47 9.15 -7.61
CA LYS A 251 6.08 9.58 -7.69
C LYS A 251 5.26 9.00 -6.55
N LEU A 252 4.11 9.63 -6.26
CA LEU A 252 3.10 9.10 -5.36
C LEU A 252 1.96 8.46 -6.16
N TYR A 253 1.46 7.37 -5.67
CA TYR A 253 0.27 6.70 -6.16
C TYR A 253 -0.75 6.62 -5.04
N VAL A 254 -1.95 7.13 -5.29
CA VAL A 254 -3.04 7.16 -4.31
C VAL A 254 -4.28 6.54 -4.95
N TRP A 255 -4.90 5.58 -4.27
CA TRP A 255 -6.14 4.97 -4.76
C TRP A 255 -7.01 4.45 -3.62
N GLY A 256 -8.27 4.17 -3.96
CA GLY A 256 -9.23 3.58 -3.05
C GLY A 256 -9.61 4.50 -1.88
N GLY A 257 -9.95 3.90 -0.76
CA GLY A 257 -10.58 4.56 0.36
C GLY A 257 -12.08 4.67 0.20
N PHE A 258 -12.72 5.45 1.04
CA PHE A 258 -14.15 5.71 0.94
C PHE A 258 -14.49 7.15 1.32
N ALA A 259 -15.53 7.69 0.70
CA ALA A 259 -16.15 8.93 1.11
C ALA A 259 -17.26 8.60 2.14
N PRO A 260 -17.11 9.00 3.41
CA PRO A 260 -18.17 8.80 4.41
C PRO A 260 -19.45 9.56 4.03
N ALA A 261 -20.60 9.06 4.52
CA ALA A 261 -21.86 9.77 4.38
C ALA A 261 -21.78 11.14 5.06
N VAL A 262 -22.16 12.17 4.33
CA VAL A 262 -22.36 13.55 4.84
C VAL A 262 -23.74 14.02 4.41
N GLU A 263 -24.21 15.14 4.96
CA GLU A 263 -25.52 15.69 4.58
C GLU A 263 -25.61 15.88 3.05
N GLY A 264 -26.61 15.24 2.44
CA GLY A 264 -26.84 15.27 0.99
C GLY A 264 -26.03 14.27 0.16
N HIS A 265 -25.08 13.51 0.74
CA HIS A 265 -24.29 12.49 0.04
C HIS A 265 -24.25 11.19 0.82
N GLN A 266 -24.55 10.08 0.14
CA GLN A 266 -24.39 8.74 0.71
C GLN A 266 -22.92 8.34 0.72
N ALA A 267 -22.55 7.45 1.67
CA ALA A 267 -21.23 6.86 1.68
C ALA A 267 -20.96 6.10 0.38
N SER A 268 -19.77 6.25 -0.19
CA SER A 268 -19.36 5.58 -1.41
C SER A 268 -17.91 5.08 -1.33
N LEU A 269 -17.60 3.97 -2.01
CA LEU A 269 -16.23 3.51 -2.18
C LEU A 269 -15.57 4.31 -3.31
N SER A 270 -14.36 4.77 -3.06
CA SER A 270 -13.50 5.35 -4.10
C SER A 270 -12.87 4.22 -4.91
N VAL A 271 -13.22 4.14 -6.20
CA VAL A 271 -12.72 3.10 -7.12
C VAL A 271 -11.68 3.64 -8.11
N ASP A 272 -11.34 4.89 -7.98
CA ASP A 272 -10.36 5.62 -8.77
C ASP A 272 -8.95 5.58 -8.14
N GLY A 273 -7.97 5.99 -8.93
CA GLY A 273 -6.59 6.14 -8.48
C GLY A 273 -5.89 7.23 -9.26
N TYR A 274 -4.90 7.84 -8.64
CA TYR A 274 -4.18 8.99 -9.17
C TYR A 274 -2.69 8.86 -8.90
N MET A 275 -1.90 9.39 -9.81
CA MET A 275 -0.46 9.52 -9.69
C MET A 275 -0.08 11.00 -9.56
N TYR A 276 0.68 11.35 -8.52
CA TYR A 276 1.23 12.69 -8.32
C TYR A 276 2.70 12.72 -8.68
N SER A 277 3.10 13.69 -9.46
CA SER A 277 4.50 14.01 -9.76
C SER A 277 4.97 15.18 -8.87
N PRO A 278 5.87 14.95 -7.90
CA PRO A 278 6.45 16.03 -7.11
C PRO A 278 7.24 17.07 -7.93
N GLU A 279 7.80 16.65 -9.06
CA GLU A 279 8.57 17.52 -9.97
C GLU A 279 7.68 18.56 -10.64
N THR A 280 6.53 18.15 -11.18
CA THR A 280 5.59 19.05 -11.88
C THR A 280 4.49 19.58 -10.97
N LYS A 281 4.30 18.98 -9.79
CA LYS A 281 3.21 19.24 -8.84
C LYS A 281 1.81 18.99 -9.42
N GLU A 282 1.72 18.04 -10.30
CA GLU A 282 0.50 17.70 -11.02
C GLU A 282 0.05 16.25 -10.74
N TRP A 283 -1.27 16.06 -10.76
CA TRP A 283 -1.93 14.77 -10.71
C TRP A 283 -2.32 14.28 -12.11
N SER A 284 -2.25 12.99 -12.34
CA SER A 284 -2.72 12.31 -13.56
C SER A 284 -3.45 11.00 -13.24
#